data_d85d98ab28a84ca71c0e5b3094fb3835
#
_entry.id   d85d98ab28a84ca71c0e5b3094fb3835
#
_cell.length_a   1.000
_cell.length_b   1.000
_cell.length_c   1.000
_cell.angle_alpha   90.00
_cell.angle_beta   90.00
_cell.angle_gamma   90.00
#
_symmetry.space_group_name_H-M   'P 1'
#
loop_
_entity.id
_entity.type
_entity.pdbx_description
1 polymer ?
#
loop_
_entity_poly.entity_id
_entity_poly.type
_entity_poly.pdbx_seq_one_letter_code
_entity_poly.pdbx_strand_id
1 'polypeptide(L)'
;MAPSRVHAQPGWLADLAGAWVFYSVLPLPPGLQPRVERIARFAPWVGAVIGGLEALLWRLGEGRLGLLAQVALVLAFGIWISGGLHLDGAMDTADGLAAGQERCLEAMDDSRVGASGVQALVQVLLLRCAGLAALAVAAPWALVWAAVWGRIAPLIAIHAFPYLREQGQAPASGTAGFHRRHWQGLAAELAPALLLLGLLAGLALGLGSGLWVWLGWLGCIPALLVPWRLGRRLGGHSGDTYGACVEWTTSWTLLLLALVRLWVG
;
A
#
# COMPACT_ATOMS: atom_id res chain seq x y z
N MET A 1 -0.99 27.58 40.36
CA MET A 1 -1.21 26.43 39.46
C MET A 1 -0.03 26.35 38.52
N ALA A 2 0.83 25.34 38.67
CA ALA A 2 1.95 25.14 37.74
C ALA A 2 1.39 24.63 36.39
N PRO A 3 1.88 25.14 35.25
CA PRO A 3 1.46 24.62 33.96
C PRO A 3 1.85 23.15 33.86
N SER A 4 0.86 22.29 33.62
CA SER A 4 1.06 20.87 33.32
C SER A 4 2.10 20.76 32.16
N ARG A 5 3.23 20.12 32.42
CA ARG A 5 4.19 19.77 31.37
C ARG A 5 3.49 18.84 30.38
N VAL A 6 3.01 19.41 29.30
CA VAL A 6 2.60 18.62 28.14
C VAL A 6 3.88 17.93 27.67
N HIS A 7 4.03 16.64 27.96
CA HIS A 7 5.13 15.86 27.42
C HIS A 7 5.03 15.93 25.89
N ALA A 8 6.02 16.55 25.26
CA ALA A 8 6.07 16.67 23.80
C ALA A 8 6.03 15.25 23.18
N GLN A 9 5.06 15.02 22.31
CA GLN A 9 4.89 13.74 21.64
C GLN A 9 6.17 13.40 20.83
N PRO A 10 6.72 12.17 20.94
CA PRO A 10 7.85 11.76 20.13
C PRO A 10 7.58 11.91 18.62
N GLY A 11 8.54 12.43 17.86
CA GLY A 11 8.37 12.72 16.44
C GLY A 11 7.95 11.50 15.60
N TRP A 12 8.47 10.31 15.92
CA TRP A 12 8.06 9.08 15.22
C TRP A 12 6.59 8.72 15.46
N LEU A 13 6.06 9.01 16.65
CA LEU A 13 4.65 8.77 16.97
C LEU A 13 3.74 9.78 16.24
N ALA A 14 4.20 11.03 16.08
CA ALA A 14 3.51 12.03 15.29
C ALA A 14 3.46 11.63 13.79
N ASP A 15 4.56 11.11 13.24
CA ASP A 15 4.60 10.60 11.86
C ASP A 15 3.70 9.36 11.68
N LEU A 16 3.68 8.45 12.65
CA LEU A 16 2.77 7.29 12.65
C LEU A 16 1.29 7.72 12.70
N ALA A 17 0.97 8.69 13.57
CA ALA A 17 -0.37 9.27 13.64
C ALA A 17 -0.76 9.94 12.32
N GLY A 18 0.17 10.66 11.68
CA GLY A 18 -0.02 11.23 10.35
C GLY A 18 -0.26 10.17 9.27
N ALA A 19 0.51 9.09 9.29
CA ALA A 19 0.32 7.96 8.37
C ALA A 19 -1.06 7.31 8.58
N TRP A 20 -1.49 7.15 9.84
CA TRP A 20 -2.81 6.61 10.16
C TRP A 20 -3.95 7.41 9.54
N VAL A 21 -3.94 8.73 9.71
CA VAL A 21 -4.95 9.64 9.17
C VAL A 21 -4.89 9.72 7.65
N PHE A 22 -3.69 9.64 7.07
CA PHE A 22 -3.52 9.79 5.63
C PHE A 22 -3.90 8.52 4.84
N TYR A 23 -3.58 7.34 5.38
CA TYR A 23 -3.74 6.07 4.67
C TYR A 23 -4.96 5.25 5.12
N SER A 24 -5.78 5.76 6.02
CA SER A 24 -7.00 5.06 6.46
C SER A 24 -8.12 6.04 6.81
N VAL A 25 -9.35 5.54 6.78
CA VAL A 25 -10.53 6.27 7.27
C VAL A 25 -10.78 6.04 8.77
N LEU A 26 -9.89 5.30 9.43
CA LEU A 26 -10.04 4.99 10.84
C LEU A 26 -9.82 6.22 11.72
N PRO A 27 -10.61 6.40 12.79
CA PRO A 27 -10.43 7.53 13.68
C PRO A 27 -9.07 7.48 14.37
N LEU A 28 -8.45 8.65 14.52
CA LEU A 28 -7.21 8.77 15.27
C LEU A 28 -7.51 8.67 16.77
N PRO A 29 -6.77 7.89 17.55
CA PRO A 29 -6.91 7.87 19.01
C PRO A 29 -6.73 9.27 19.62
N PRO A 30 -7.56 9.65 20.61
CA PRO A 30 -7.49 10.96 21.22
C PRO A 30 -6.12 11.21 21.87
N GLY A 31 -5.65 12.46 21.79
CA GLY A 31 -4.37 12.88 22.37
C GLY A 31 -3.16 12.75 21.43
N LEU A 32 -3.29 12.08 20.29
CA LEU A 32 -2.24 12.04 19.26
C LEU A 32 -2.34 13.26 18.34
N GLN A 33 -1.18 13.84 18.02
CA GLN A 33 -1.06 14.96 17.09
C GLN A 33 -0.40 14.46 15.80
N PRO A 34 -1.13 14.40 14.66
CA PRO A 34 -0.58 13.90 13.41
C PRO A 34 0.39 14.92 12.80
N ARG A 35 1.48 14.39 12.20
CA ARG A 35 2.46 15.13 11.42
C ARG A 35 2.67 14.43 10.09
N VAL A 36 2.78 15.17 9.00
CA VAL A 36 2.78 14.57 7.64
C VAL A 36 4.17 14.45 7.01
N GLU A 37 5.22 14.97 7.64
CA GLU A 37 6.56 15.07 7.01
C GLU A 37 7.15 13.73 6.57
N ARG A 38 7.03 12.69 7.41
CA ARG A 38 7.64 11.38 7.13
C ARG A 38 6.66 10.21 7.27
N ILE A 39 5.43 10.41 6.81
CA ILE A 39 4.37 9.39 6.94
C ILE A 39 4.64 8.15 6.08
N ALA A 40 5.33 8.29 4.95
CA ALA A 40 5.58 7.17 4.03
C ALA A 40 6.27 5.98 4.73
N ARG A 41 7.20 6.21 5.64
CA ARG A 41 7.94 5.16 6.37
C ARG A 41 7.04 4.30 7.27
N PHE A 42 5.87 4.84 7.67
CA PHE A 42 4.88 4.14 8.48
C PHE A 42 3.69 3.61 7.68
N ALA A 43 3.61 3.89 6.38
CA ALA A 43 2.58 3.32 5.52
C ALA A 43 2.51 1.77 5.61
N PRO A 44 3.65 1.01 5.66
CA PRO A 44 3.61 -0.44 5.85
C PRO A 44 2.95 -0.89 7.15
N TRP A 45 3.06 -0.12 8.25
CA TRP A 45 2.40 -0.41 9.52
C TRP A 45 0.88 -0.23 9.43
N VAL A 46 0.43 0.83 8.76
CA VAL A 46 -1.00 1.00 8.46
C VAL A 46 -1.48 -0.14 7.57
N GLY A 47 -0.66 -0.56 6.59
CA GLY A 47 -0.91 -1.72 5.75
C GLY A 47 -1.07 -3.01 6.55
N ALA A 48 -0.21 -3.25 7.54
CA ALA A 48 -0.33 -4.43 8.41
C ALA A 48 -1.64 -4.43 9.21
N VAL A 49 -2.08 -3.27 9.69
CA VAL A 49 -3.38 -3.15 10.38
C VAL A 49 -4.53 -3.42 9.42
N ILE A 50 -4.53 -2.82 8.24
CA ILE A 50 -5.58 -3.04 7.23
C ILE A 50 -5.63 -4.52 6.83
N GLY A 51 -4.48 -5.11 6.43
CA GLY A 51 -4.40 -6.52 6.07
C GLY A 51 -4.75 -7.46 7.22
N GLY A 52 -4.44 -7.08 8.47
CA GLY A 52 -4.85 -7.80 9.67
C GLY A 52 -6.37 -7.78 9.89
N LEU A 53 -7.02 -6.65 9.65
CA LEU A 53 -8.48 -6.53 9.73
C LEU A 53 -9.17 -7.29 8.58
N GLU A 54 -8.61 -7.23 7.37
CA GLU A 54 -9.06 -8.05 6.24
C GLU A 54 -8.92 -9.55 6.54
N ALA A 55 -7.79 -9.96 7.14
CA ALA A 55 -7.55 -11.33 7.57
C ALA A 55 -8.53 -11.78 8.67
N LEU A 56 -8.84 -10.91 9.61
CA LEU A 56 -9.85 -11.17 10.64
C LEU A 56 -11.23 -11.33 10.02
N LEU A 57 -11.63 -10.42 9.12
CA LEU A 57 -12.90 -10.52 8.40
C LEU A 57 -13.00 -11.82 7.60
N TRP A 58 -11.89 -12.23 6.96
CA TRP A 58 -11.80 -13.50 6.28
C TRP A 58 -12.06 -14.66 7.23
N ARG A 59 -11.37 -14.72 8.39
CA ARG A 59 -11.56 -15.78 9.41
C ARG A 59 -12.99 -15.84 9.94
N LEU A 60 -13.62 -14.70 10.17
CA LEU A 60 -15.01 -14.65 10.62
C LEU A 60 -16.00 -15.17 9.58
N GLY A 61 -15.67 -15.05 8.29
CA GLY A 61 -16.46 -15.59 7.18
C GLY A 61 -16.26 -17.07 6.90
N GLU A 62 -15.15 -17.66 7.33
CA GLU A 62 -14.84 -19.08 7.08
C GLU A 62 -15.93 -20.01 7.62
N GLY A 63 -16.40 -20.92 6.77
CA GLY A 63 -17.46 -21.87 7.11
C GLY A 63 -18.87 -21.25 7.23
N ARG A 64 -19.01 -19.93 7.10
CA ARG A 64 -20.30 -19.22 7.18
C ARG A 64 -20.73 -18.61 5.85
N LEU A 65 -19.76 -18.14 5.05
CA LEU A 65 -20.00 -17.50 3.77
C LEU A 65 -19.51 -18.37 2.61
N GLY A 66 -20.21 -18.31 1.49
CA GLY A 66 -19.66 -18.83 0.24
C GLY A 66 -18.42 -18.04 -0.18
N LEU A 67 -17.44 -18.70 -0.82
CA LEU A 67 -16.13 -18.10 -1.17
C LEU A 67 -16.26 -16.77 -1.93
N LEU A 68 -17.18 -16.67 -2.88
CA LEU A 68 -17.40 -15.45 -3.65
C LEU A 68 -17.82 -14.27 -2.76
N ALA A 69 -18.77 -14.52 -1.84
CA ALA A 69 -19.23 -13.50 -0.92
C ALA A 69 -18.12 -13.07 0.03
N GLN A 70 -17.31 -14.01 0.51
CA GLN A 70 -16.19 -13.75 1.39
C GLN A 70 -15.11 -12.89 0.70
N VAL A 71 -14.73 -13.23 -0.53
CA VAL A 71 -13.80 -12.44 -1.35
C VAL A 71 -14.35 -11.04 -1.58
N ALA A 72 -15.62 -10.92 -2.00
CA ALA A 72 -16.23 -9.62 -2.28
C ALA A 72 -16.26 -8.71 -1.05
N LEU A 73 -16.63 -9.25 0.12
CA LEU A 73 -16.70 -8.49 1.36
C LEU A 73 -15.31 -8.01 1.82
N VAL A 74 -14.29 -8.85 1.74
CA VAL A 74 -12.92 -8.46 2.13
C VAL A 74 -12.38 -7.38 1.19
N LEU A 75 -12.59 -7.50 -0.13
CA LEU A 75 -12.17 -6.47 -1.08
C LEU A 75 -12.92 -5.15 -0.88
N ALA A 76 -14.25 -5.20 -0.70
CA ALA A 76 -15.04 -4.01 -0.42
C ALA A 76 -14.59 -3.32 0.88
N PHE A 77 -14.30 -4.11 1.93
CA PHE A 77 -13.79 -3.60 3.18
C PHE A 77 -12.41 -2.94 3.02
N GLY A 78 -11.48 -3.55 2.26
CA GLY A 78 -10.17 -2.99 1.98
C GLY A 78 -10.23 -1.64 1.23
N ILE A 79 -11.14 -1.52 0.25
CA ILE A 79 -11.39 -0.26 -0.45
C ILE A 79 -11.95 0.78 0.51
N TRP A 80 -12.95 0.42 1.30
CA TRP A 80 -13.58 1.33 2.25
C TRP A 80 -12.59 1.84 3.30
N ILE A 81 -11.81 0.94 3.95
CA ILE A 81 -10.93 1.31 5.06
C ILE A 81 -9.74 2.17 4.62
N SER A 82 -9.30 2.03 3.35
CA SER A 82 -8.26 2.88 2.75
C SER A 82 -8.80 4.18 2.15
N GLY A 83 -10.12 4.37 2.16
CA GLY A 83 -10.79 5.51 1.51
C GLY A 83 -10.64 5.51 -0.01
N GLY A 84 -10.23 4.40 -0.63
CA GLY A 84 -10.00 4.30 -2.08
C GLY A 84 -8.76 5.05 -2.59
N LEU A 85 -8.00 5.73 -1.72
CA LEU A 85 -6.89 6.64 -2.07
C LEU A 85 -5.91 6.06 -3.10
N HIS A 86 -5.46 4.82 -2.86
CA HIS A 86 -4.47 4.20 -3.74
C HIS A 86 -5.09 3.67 -5.03
N LEU A 87 -6.35 3.26 -4.96
CA LEU A 87 -7.09 2.75 -6.11
C LEU A 87 -7.37 3.85 -7.11
N ASP A 88 -7.74 5.03 -6.63
CA ASP A 88 -7.84 6.26 -7.41
C ASP A 88 -6.53 6.53 -8.17
N GLY A 89 -5.40 6.59 -7.44
CA GLY A 89 -4.10 6.77 -8.07
C GLY A 89 -3.72 5.68 -9.10
N ALA A 90 -4.20 4.44 -8.92
CA ALA A 90 -3.99 3.39 -9.92
C ALA A 90 -4.80 3.63 -11.19
N MET A 91 -6.02 4.17 -11.06
CA MET A 91 -6.88 4.54 -12.17
C MET A 91 -6.31 5.74 -12.92
N ASP A 92 -5.95 6.81 -12.21
CA ASP A 92 -5.36 8.03 -12.78
C ASP A 92 -4.04 7.73 -13.50
N THR A 93 -3.20 6.87 -12.90
CA THR A 93 -1.96 6.40 -13.55
C THR A 93 -2.25 5.68 -14.87
N ALA A 94 -3.29 4.86 -14.94
CA ALA A 94 -3.66 4.15 -16.16
C ALA A 94 -4.19 5.10 -17.24
N ASP A 95 -5.00 6.07 -16.89
CA ASP A 95 -5.50 7.10 -17.80
C ASP A 95 -4.36 7.99 -18.29
N GLY A 96 -3.45 8.39 -17.38
CA GLY A 96 -2.24 9.14 -17.74
C GLY A 96 -1.34 8.38 -18.72
N LEU A 97 -1.11 7.09 -18.48
CA LEU A 97 -0.33 6.24 -19.39
C LEU A 97 -0.97 6.07 -20.77
N ALA A 98 -2.30 6.06 -20.84
CA ALA A 98 -3.05 5.96 -22.09
C ALA A 98 -3.06 7.26 -22.88
N ALA A 99 -3.00 8.42 -22.20
CA ALA A 99 -2.94 9.74 -22.83
C ALA A 99 -1.59 10.04 -23.52
N GLY A 100 -0.57 9.23 -23.25
CA GLY A 100 0.79 9.41 -23.76
C GLY A 100 1.63 10.36 -22.91
N GLN A 101 2.96 10.33 -23.12
CA GLN A 101 3.93 10.96 -22.22
C GLN A 101 3.73 12.46 -22.05
N GLU A 102 3.37 13.18 -23.13
CA GLU A 102 3.19 14.63 -23.13
C GLU A 102 1.97 15.08 -22.32
N ARG A 103 0.90 14.28 -22.30
CA ARG A 103 -0.36 14.59 -21.64
C ARG A 103 -0.61 13.78 -20.36
N CYS A 104 0.38 13.01 -19.95
CA CYS A 104 0.24 12.04 -18.85
C CYS A 104 -0.18 12.73 -17.53
N LEU A 105 0.50 13.80 -17.14
CA LEU A 105 0.20 14.52 -15.89
C LEU A 105 -1.13 15.28 -15.97
N GLU A 106 -1.45 15.85 -17.14
CA GLU A 106 -2.75 16.50 -17.37
C GLU A 106 -3.90 15.51 -17.21
N ALA A 107 -3.75 14.31 -17.79
CA ALA A 107 -4.77 13.26 -17.69
C ALA A 107 -4.91 12.69 -16.26
N MET A 108 -3.82 12.63 -15.48
CA MET A 108 -3.86 12.26 -14.06
C MET A 108 -4.53 13.34 -13.18
N ASP A 109 -4.52 14.62 -13.61
CA ASP A 109 -5.17 15.73 -12.90
C ASP A 109 -6.65 15.90 -13.27
N ASP A 110 -7.12 15.20 -14.32
CA ASP A 110 -8.51 15.26 -14.75
C ASP A 110 -9.39 14.41 -13.80
N SER A 111 -10.33 15.04 -13.13
CA SER A 111 -11.25 14.36 -12.21
C SER A 111 -12.23 13.38 -12.90
N ARG A 112 -12.25 13.36 -14.23
CA ARG A 112 -13.09 12.43 -15.03
C ARG A 112 -12.35 11.13 -15.21
N VAL A 113 -13.01 10.03 -14.85
CA VAL A 113 -12.45 8.69 -15.01
C VAL A 113 -12.49 8.29 -16.49
N GLY A 114 -11.31 7.93 -17.02
CA GLY A 114 -11.19 7.40 -18.37
C GLY A 114 -11.39 5.89 -18.45
N ALA A 115 -11.51 5.38 -19.68
CA ALA A 115 -11.71 3.96 -19.92
C ALA A 115 -10.52 3.10 -19.43
N SER A 116 -9.29 3.65 -19.49
CA SER A 116 -8.09 2.94 -19.02
C SER A 116 -8.04 2.84 -17.50
N GLY A 117 -8.51 3.87 -16.78
CA GLY A 117 -8.68 3.84 -15.33
C GLY A 117 -9.67 2.75 -14.90
N VAL A 118 -10.84 2.68 -15.57
CA VAL A 118 -11.82 1.60 -15.32
C VAL A 118 -11.21 0.22 -15.59
N GLN A 119 -10.45 0.06 -16.68
CA GLN A 119 -9.77 -1.21 -16.99
C GLN A 119 -8.75 -1.58 -15.91
N ALA A 120 -7.98 -0.62 -15.40
CA ALA A 120 -7.02 -0.84 -14.32
C ALA A 120 -7.74 -1.28 -13.03
N LEU A 121 -8.82 -0.62 -12.65
CA LEU A 121 -9.68 -1.01 -11.52
C LEU A 121 -10.14 -2.47 -11.65
N VAL A 122 -10.73 -2.82 -12.80
CA VAL A 122 -11.22 -4.19 -13.06
C VAL A 122 -10.09 -5.20 -12.96
N GLN A 123 -8.92 -4.92 -13.57
CA GLN A 123 -7.76 -5.82 -13.52
C GLN A 123 -7.24 -6.03 -12.09
N VAL A 124 -7.10 -4.95 -11.30
CA VAL A 124 -6.68 -5.01 -9.89
C VAL A 124 -7.64 -5.91 -9.10
N LEU A 125 -8.95 -5.71 -9.24
CA LEU A 125 -9.96 -6.50 -8.54
C LEU A 125 -9.96 -7.97 -8.98
N LEU A 126 -9.87 -8.25 -10.28
CA LEU A 126 -9.84 -9.62 -10.81
C LEU A 126 -8.60 -10.38 -10.34
N LEU A 127 -7.42 -9.75 -10.33
CA LEU A 127 -6.19 -10.37 -9.81
C LEU A 127 -6.30 -10.69 -8.31
N ARG A 128 -6.88 -9.80 -7.52
CA ARG A 128 -7.13 -10.03 -6.09
C ARG A 128 -8.17 -11.12 -5.87
N CYS A 129 -9.26 -11.11 -6.63
CA CYS A 129 -10.26 -12.18 -6.59
C CYS A 129 -9.63 -13.55 -6.90
N ALA A 130 -8.86 -13.65 -7.98
CA ALA A 130 -8.18 -14.89 -8.36
C ALA A 130 -7.21 -15.36 -7.27
N GLY A 131 -6.36 -14.43 -6.76
CA GLY A 131 -5.41 -14.75 -5.70
C GLY A 131 -6.08 -15.23 -4.42
N LEU A 132 -7.09 -14.51 -3.93
CA LEU A 132 -7.80 -14.84 -2.69
C LEU A 132 -8.61 -16.15 -2.83
N ALA A 133 -9.27 -16.35 -3.97
CA ALA A 133 -10.01 -17.59 -4.23
C ALA A 133 -9.09 -18.81 -4.24
N ALA A 134 -7.90 -18.69 -4.86
CA ALA A 134 -6.93 -19.78 -4.90
C ALA A 134 -6.24 -20.02 -3.54
N LEU A 135 -6.03 -18.97 -2.73
CA LEU A 135 -5.45 -19.09 -1.40
C LEU A 135 -6.41 -19.72 -0.38
N ALA A 136 -7.70 -19.46 -0.52
CA ALA A 136 -8.76 -19.98 0.37
C ALA A 136 -8.40 -19.84 1.87
N VAL A 137 -8.27 -20.92 2.61
CA VAL A 137 -7.93 -20.93 4.05
C VAL A 137 -6.57 -20.27 4.37
N ALA A 138 -5.70 -20.15 3.38
CA ALA A 138 -4.39 -19.52 3.52
C ALA A 138 -4.42 -17.99 3.29
N ALA A 139 -5.54 -17.42 2.83
CA ALA A 139 -5.71 -16.00 2.52
C ALA A 139 -5.35 -15.04 3.68
N PRO A 140 -5.63 -15.34 4.97
CA PRO A 140 -5.32 -14.41 6.06
C PRO A 140 -3.85 -13.96 6.11
N TRP A 141 -2.91 -14.88 5.99
CA TRP A 141 -1.49 -14.53 5.97
C TRP A 141 -1.12 -13.73 4.71
N ALA A 142 -1.66 -14.14 3.56
CA ALA A 142 -1.39 -13.46 2.30
C ALA A 142 -1.90 -12.01 2.29
N LEU A 143 -3.07 -11.74 2.88
CA LEU A 143 -3.63 -10.40 3.02
C LEU A 143 -2.67 -9.47 3.78
N VAL A 144 -2.15 -9.91 4.92
CA VAL A 144 -1.20 -9.13 5.72
C VAL A 144 0.08 -8.86 4.95
N TRP A 145 0.70 -9.91 4.39
CA TRP A 145 1.96 -9.76 3.65
C TRP A 145 1.81 -8.88 2.41
N ALA A 146 0.74 -9.07 1.64
CA ALA A 146 0.48 -8.27 0.44
C ALA A 146 0.22 -6.79 0.78
N ALA A 147 -0.52 -6.52 1.85
CA ALA A 147 -0.79 -5.16 2.30
C ALA A 147 0.49 -4.43 2.76
N VAL A 148 1.41 -5.13 3.41
CA VAL A 148 2.71 -4.57 3.84
C VAL A 148 3.61 -4.30 2.63
N TRP A 149 3.80 -5.29 1.74
CA TRP A 149 4.63 -5.13 0.56
C TRP A 149 4.10 -4.07 -0.41
N GLY A 150 2.78 -4.00 -0.57
CA GLY A 150 2.15 -2.94 -1.35
C GLY A 150 2.58 -1.55 -0.89
N ARG A 151 2.71 -1.33 0.40
CA ARG A 151 3.09 -0.04 0.98
C ARG A 151 4.60 0.17 1.14
N ILE A 152 5.41 -0.86 0.97
CA ILE A 152 6.87 -0.74 0.80
C ILE A 152 7.21 -0.25 -0.62
N ALA A 153 6.47 -0.64 -1.64
CA ALA A 153 6.74 -0.29 -3.03
C ALA A 153 6.89 1.22 -3.27
N PRO A 154 6.04 2.13 -2.73
CA PRO A 154 6.24 3.58 -2.86
C PRO A 154 7.55 4.08 -2.26
N LEU A 155 8.06 3.48 -1.18
CA LEU A 155 9.35 3.87 -0.60
C LEU A 155 10.51 3.63 -1.59
N ILE A 156 10.42 2.53 -2.35
CA ILE A 156 11.37 2.21 -3.42
C ILE A 156 11.23 3.20 -4.58
N ALA A 157 9.98 3.53 -4.96
CA ALA A 157 9.70 4.53 -5.99
C ALA A 157 10.28 5.90 -5.65
N ILE A 158 10.05 6.39 -4.42
CA ILE A 158 10.55 7.69 -3.92
C ILE A 158 12.08 7.72 -3.95
N HIS A 159 12.72 6.61 -3.59
CA HIS A 159 14.18 6.52 -3.57
C HIS A 159 14.80 6.48 -4.96
N ALA A 160 14.25 5.65 -5.85
CA ALA A 160 14.90 5.27 -7.11
C ALA A 160 14.62 6.25 -8.26
N PHE A 161 13.58 7.06 -8.17
CA PHE A 161 13.11 7.90 -9.27
C PHE A 161 12.82 9.34 -8.83
N PRO A 162 12.92 10.33 -9.76
CA PRO A 162 12.54 11.70 -9.49
C PRO A 162 11.01 11.83 -9.31
N TYR A 163 10.60 12.90 -8.62
CA TYR A 163 9.20 13.29 -8.54
C TYR A 163 8.82 14.09 -9.78
N LEU A 164 7.82 13.64 -10.55
CA LEU A 164 7.48 14.19 -11.85
C LEU A 164 7.02 15.64 -11.79
N ARG A 165 6.34 16.04 -10.71
CA ARG A 165 5.81 17.41 -10.57
C ARG A 165 6.84 18.43 -10.06
N GLU A 166 8.06 18.01 -9.70
CA GLU A 166 9.17 18.92 -9.37
C GLU A 166 9.92 19.45 -10.61
N GLN A 167 9.69 18.86 -11.77
CA GLN A 167 10.37 19.25 -13.02
C GLN A 167 9.74 20.47 -13.71
N GLY A 168 8.64 21.04 -13.17
CA GLY A 168 7.98 22.25 -13.65
C GLY A 168 8.32 23.47 -12.80
N GLN A 169 8.17 24.69 -13.35
CA GLN A 169 8.48 25.98 -12.69
C GLN A 169 7.54 26.37 -11.54
N ALA A 170 6.55 25.55 -11.19
CA ALA A 170 5.70 25.77 -10.02
C ALA A 170 6.23 24.99 -8.81
N PRO A 171 6.16 25.58 -7.58
CA PRO A 171 6.48 24.80 -6.36
C PRO A 171 5.57 23.56 -6.34
N ALA A 172 6.17 22.39 -6.06
CA ALA A 172 5.53 21.08 -6.10
C ALA A 172 4.10 21.12 -5.52
N SER A 173 3.13 21.38 -6.38
CA SER A 173 1.71 21.43 -6.08
C SER A 173 1.18 19.99 -6.08
N GLY A 174 1.29 19.31 -4.97
CA GLY A 174 0.77 17.96 -4.83
C GLY A 174 1.12 17.43 -3.43
N THR A 175 0.19 16.71 -2.85
CA THR A 175 0.33 16.17 -1.50
C THR A 175 1.52 15.23 -1.34
N ALA A 176 2.05 14.66 -2.43
CA ALA A 176 3.15 13.69 -2.39
C ALA A 176 4.56 14.30 -2.50
N GLY A 177 4.72 15.56 -2.92
CA GLY A 177 6.03 16.23 -2.98
C GLY A 177 6.70 16.39 -1.61
N PHE A 178 5.91 16.43 -0.53
CA PHE A 178 6.45 16.49 0.82
C PHE A 178 7.25 15.24 1.22
N HIS A 179 6.93 14.07 0.69
CA HIS A 179 7.68 12.84 0.99
C HIS A 179 9.14 12.97 0.57
N ARG A 180 9.40 13.59 -0.59
CA ARG A 180 10.76 13.78 -1.08
C ARG A 180 11.52 14.85 -0.31
N ARG A 181 10.85 15.93 0.05
CA ARG A 181 11.48 17.05 0.81
C ARG A 181 11.99 16.60 2.18
N HIS A 182 11.34 15.63 2.81
CA HIS A 182 11.71 15.13 4.14
C HIS A 182 12.41 13.77 4.10
N TRP A 183 12.83 13.32 2.92
CA TRP A 183 13.48 12.04 2.72
C TRP A 183 14.86 11.99 3.35
N GLN A 184 15.11 11.02 4.25
CA GLN A 184 16.38 10.86 4.95
C GLN A 184 17.21 9.67 4.45
N GLY A 185 16.87 9.14 3.27
CA GLY A 185 17.56 8.00 2.68
C GLY A 185 16.85 6.67 2.90
N LEU A 186 17.08 5.72 1.98
CA LEU A 186 16.34 4.47 1.91
C LEU A 186 16.41 3.66 3.22
N ALA A 187 17.59 3.55 3.83
CA ALA A 187 17.78 2.79 5.06
C ALA A 187 16.92 3.34 6.22
N ALA A 188 16.91 4.68 6.39
CA ALA A 188 16.14 5.33 7.45
C ALA A 188 14.62 5.23 7.23
N GLU A 189 14.18 5.25 5.97
CA GLU A 189 12.75 5.16 5.63
C GLU A 189 12.24 3.71 5.61
N LEU A 190 13.09 2.73 5.28
CA LEU A 190 12.74 1.31 5.33
C LEU A 190 12.87 0.69 6.73
N ALA A 191 13.64 1.27 7.65
CA ALA A 191 13.87 0.68 8.97
C ALA A 191 12.59 0.28 9.72
N PRO A 192 11.52 1.11 9.79
CA PRO A 192 10.26 0.70 10.41
C PRO A 192 9.60 -0.49 9.70
N ALA A 193 9.67 -0.54 8.36
CA ALA A 193 9.11 -1.64 7.58
C ALA A 193 9.89 -2.95 7.79
N LEU A 194 11.23 -2.89 7.84
CA LEU A 194 12.07 -4.05 8.11
C LEU A 194 11.82 -4.62 9.52
N LEU A 195 11.65 -3.75 10.52
CA LEU A 195 11.24 -4.17 11.86
C LEU A 195 9.88 -4.90 11.80
N LEU A 196 8.89 -4.34 11.10
CA LEU A 196 7.58 -4.96 10.93
C LEU A 196 7.66 -6.32 10.25
N LEU A 197 8.44 -6.45 9.16
CA LEU A 197 8.63 -7.73 8.48
C LEU A 197 9.26 -8.77 9.41
N GLY A 198 10.22 -8.39 10.25
CA GLY A 198 10.80 -9.26 11.27
C GLY A 198 9.78 -9.69 12.33
N LEU A 199 8.92 -8.78 12.78
CA LEU A 199 7.84 -9.08 13.72
C LEU A 199 6.80 -10.03 13.11
N LEU A 200 6.40 -9.83 11.85
CA LEU A 200 5.49 -10.73 11.14
C LEU A 200 6.09 -12.13 10.95
N ALA A 201 7.38 -12.22 10.62
CA ALA A 201 8.08 -13.49 10.52
C ALA A 201 8.14 -14.20 11.88
N GLY A 202 8.46 -13.48 12.95
CA GLY A 202 8.45 -14.01 14.32
C GLY A 202 7.07 -14.49 14.76
N LEU A 203 6.02 -13.74 14.43
CA LEU A 203 4.63 -14.13 14.69
C LEU A 203 4.25 -15.41 13.93
N ALA A 204 4.63 -15.49 12.64
CA ALA A 204 4.37 -16.68 11.83
C ALA A 204 5.05 -17.93 12.42
N LEU A 205 6.30 -17.81 12.89
CA LEU A 205 6.99 -18.89 13.59
C LEU A 205 6.30 -19.29 14.89
N GLY A 206 5.96 -18.30 15.72
CA GLY A 206 5.30 -18.54 17.01
C GLY A 206 3.92 -19.19 16.90
N LEU A 207 3.21 -18.97 15.79
CA LEU A 207 1.91 -19.58 15.49
C LEU A 207 2.02 -20.88 14.67
N GLY A 208 3.20 -21.47 14.54
CA GLY A 208 3.40 -22.71 13.78
C GLY A 208 3.20 -22.59 12.26
N SER A 209 3.22 -21.36 11.75
CA SER A 209 3.00 -21.04 10.33
C SER A 209 4.32 -20.75 9.61
N GLY A 210 5.38 -21.51 9.87
CA GLY A 210 6.75 -21.27 9.40
C GLY A 210 6.90 -21.15 7.89
N LEU A 211 6.04 -21.82 7.10
CA LEU A 211 6.00 -21.65 5.64
C LEU A 211 5.77 -20.17 5.24
N TRP A 212 4.97 -19.42 6.00
CA TRP A 212 4.66 -18.02 5.73
C TRP A 212 5.84 -17.07 5.98
N VAL A 213 6.87 -17.52 6.71
CA VAL A 213 8.12 -16.77 6.81
C VAL A 213 8.79 -16.68 5.45
N TRP A 214 8.83 -17.78 4.70
CA TRP A 214 9.44 -17.82 3.37
C TRP A 214 8.53 -17.25 2.28
N LEU A 215 7.28 -17.67 2.25
CA LEU A 215 6.30 -17.20 1.26
C LEU A 215 6.11 -15.67 1.35
N GLY A 216 6.04 -15.13 2.57
CA GLY A 216 5.84 -13.70 2.77
C GLY A 216 6.90 -12.82 2.09
N TRP A 217 8.14 -13.30 1.98
CA TRP A 217 9.20 -12.56 1.30
C TRP A 217 9.03 -12.48 -0.22
N LEU A 218 8.23 -13.34 -0.84
CA LEU A 218 7.95 -13.27 -2.28
C LEU A 218 7.33 -11.93 -2.70
N GLY A 219 6.67 -11.23 -1.79
CA GLY A 219 6.12 -9.90 -2.04
C GLY A 219 7.19 -8.84 -2.37
N CYS A 220 8.48 -9.10 -2.06
CA CYS A 220 9.57 -8.21 -2.47
C CYS A 220 9.68 -8.12 -4.00
N ILE A 221 9.34 -9.18 -4.73
CA ILE A 221 9.43 -9.23 -6.19
C ILE A 221 8.53 -8.16 -6.83
N PRO A 222 7.20 -8.17 -6.64
CA PRO A 222 6.35 -7.11 -7.17
C PRO A 222 6.65 -5.73 -6.54
N ALA A 223 7.08 -5.67 -5.27
CA ALA A 223 7.44 -4.40 -4.63
C ALA A 223 8.65 -3.71 -5.28
N LEU A 224 9.54 -4.46 -5.91
CA LEU A 224 10.65 -3.93 -6.71
C LEU A 224 10.24 -3.68 -8.17
N LEU A 225 9.55 -4.64 -8.80
CA LEU A 225 9.28 -4.60 -10.24
C LEU A 225 8.24 -3.54 -10.61
N VAL A 226 7.19 -3.35 -9.82
CA VAL A 226 6.11 -2.41 -10.14
C VAL A 226 6.61 -0.97 -10.15
N PRO A 227 7.25 -0.43 -9.08
CA PRO A 227 7.77 0.93 -9.11
C PRO A 227 8.87 1.12 -10.17
N TRP A 228 9.73 0.11 -10.38
CA TRP A 228 10.74 0.17 -11.41
C TRP A 228 10.13 0.30 -12.82
N ARG A 229 9.13 -0.52 -13.14
CA ARG A 229 8.47 -0.51 -14.45
C ARG A 229 7.71 0.79 -14.70
N LEU A 230 6.97 1.28 -13.71
CA LEU A 230 6.25 2.55 -13.81
C LEU A 230 7.22 3.73 -13.94
N GLY A 231 8.21 3.80 -13.06
CA GLY A 231 9.21 4.86 -13.06
C GLY A 231 10.03 4.92 -14.37
N ARG A 232 10.40 3.75 -14.94
CA ARG A 232 11.05 3.70 -16.25
C ARG A 232 10.15 4.18 -17.39
N ARG A 233 8.86 3.86 -17.34
CA ARG A 233 7.91 4.23 -18.39
C ARG A 233 7.53 5.71 -18.36
N LEU A 234 7.48 6.31 -17.17
CA LEU A 234 7.05 7.69 -16.95
C LEU A 234 8.23 8.68 -16.79
N GLY A 235 9.44 8.18 -16.57
CA GLY A 235 10.60 9.00 -16.23
C GLY A 235 10.63 9.46 -14.77
N GLY A 236 9.70 9.02 -13.93
CA GLY A 236 9.56 9.39 -12.52
C GLY A 236 8.26 8.93 -11.90
N HIS A 237 7.92 9.48 -10.74
CA HIS A 237 6.68 9.17 -10.01
C HIS A 237 5.92 10.42 -9.58
N SER A 238 4.58 10.31 -9.46
CA SER A 238 3.67 11.28 -8.84
C SER A 238 3.00 10.65 -7.60
N GLY A 239 2.11 11.38 -6.94
CA GLY A 239 1.27 10.82 -5.88
C GLY A 239 0.42 9.66 -6.37
N ASP A 240 -0.17 9.79 -7.56
CA ASP A 240 -1.04 8.80 -8.19
C ASP A 240 -0.26 7.52 -8.50
N THR A 241 0.95 7.66 -9.05
CA THR A 241 1.80 6.49 -9.32
C THR A 241 2.30 5.81 -8.05
N TYR A 242 2.39 6.50 -6.90
CA TYR A 242 2.62 5.84 -5.62
C TYR A 242 1.42 5.00 -5.22
N GLY A 243 0.19 5.50 -5.42
CA GLY A 243 -1.03 4.73 -5.26
C GLY A 243 -1.06 3.50 -6.18
N ALA A 244 -0.73 3.69 -7.45
CA ALA A 244 -0.59 2.59 -8.41
C ALA A 244 0.44 1.54 -7.96
N CYS A 245 1.57 1.97 -7.38
CA CYS A 245 2.56 1.04 -6.81
C CYS A 245 1.95 0.19 -5.69
N VAL A 246 1.13 0.78 -4.81
CA VAL A 246 0.45 0.03 -3.73
C VAL A 246 -0.49 -1.01 -4.32
N GLU A 247 -1.39 -0.60 -5.21
CA GLU A 247 -2.46 -1.46 -5.73
C GLU A 247 -1.92 -2.63 -6.56
N TRP A 248 -1.04 -2.34 -7.52
CA TRP A 248 -0.45 -3.37 -8.36
C TRP A 248 0.46 -4.31 -7.57
N THR A 249 1.27 -3.80 -6.64
CA THR A 249 2.12 -4.65 -5.80
C THR A 249 1.28 -5.57 -4.92
N THR A 250 0.23 -5.06 -4.27
CA THR A 250 -0.68 -5.88 -3.46
C THR A 250 -1.32 -6.99 -4.30
N SER A 251 -1.84 -6.64 -5.49
CA SER A 251 -2.53 -7.59 -6.37
C SER A 251 -1.59 -8.68 -6.89
N TRP A 252 -0.40 -8.31 -7.37
CA TRP A 252 0.60 -9.26 -7.84
C TRP A 252 1.17 -10.12 -6.70
N THR A 253 1.30 -9.57 -5.49
CA THR A 253 1.72 -10.35 -4.32
C THR A 253 0.70 -11.42 -3.98
N LEU A 254 -0.59 -11.10 -3.91
CA LEU A 254 -1.64 -12.09 -3.66
C LEU A 254 -1.64 -13.20 -4.71
N LEU A 255 -1.56 -12.84 -5.99
CA LEU A 255 -1.53 -13.83 -7.06
C LEU A 255 -0.27 -14.69 -7.02
N LEU A 256 0.91 -14.10 -6.79
CA LEU A 256 2.17 -14.84 -6.70
C LEU A 256 2.16 -15.82 -5.53
N LEU A 257 1.68 -15.38 -4.36
CA LEU A 257 1.53 -16.26 -3.20
C LEU A 257 0.56 -17.42 -3.48
N ALA A 258 -0.54 -17.16 -4.18
CA ALA A 258 -1.48 -18.20 -4.59
C ALA A 258 -0.82 -19.21 -5.53
N LEU A 259 -0.14 -18.74 -6.58
CA LEU A 259 0.54 -19.61 -7.55
C LEU A 259 1.62 -20.48 -6.89
N VAL A 260 2.47 -19.88 -6.05
CA VAL A 260 3.52 -20.64 -5.36
C VAL A 260 2.93 -21.64 -4.37
N ARG A 261 1.86 -21.25 -3.65
CA ARG A 261 1.17 -22.13 -2.71
C ARG A 261 0.60 -23.40 -3.37
N LEU A 262 0.11 -23.28 -4.62
CA LEU A 262 -0.38 -24.43 -5.39
C LEU A 262 0.72 -25.45 -5.73
N TRP A 263 1.99 -25.03 -5.74
CA TRP A 263 3.12 -25.91 -6.05
C TRP A 263 3.78 -26.51 -4.79
N VAL A 264 3.61 -25.88 -3.63
CA VAL A 264 4.28 -26.25 -2.38
C VAL A 264 3.32 -27.01 -1.43
N GLY A 265 2.04 -26.88 -1.64
CA GLY A 265 1.00 -27.43 -0.76
C GLY A 265 0.30 -28.58 -1.22
#